data_e32faa447c19c5891acc5e85f1d95a17
#
_entry.id   e32faa447c19c5891acc5e85f1d95a17
#
_cell.length_a   1.000
_cell.length_b   1.000
_cell.length_c   1.000
_cell.angle_alpha   90.00
_cell.angle_beta   90.00
_cell.angle_gamma   90.00
#
_symmetry.space_group_name_H-M   'P 1'
#
loop_
_entity.id
_entity.type
_entity.pdbx_description
1 polymer ?
#
loop_
_entity_poly.entity_id
_entity_poly.type
_entity_poly.pdbx_seq_one_letter_code
_entity_poly.pdbx_strand_id
1 'polypeptide(L)'
;WQVVCEMSPEQFASCIDFRYLTDALTPGQAVELLQPMAGGRAERIERLQAEGYPSYTTSAGWLGYSDEALRQKCADLKTRGWKHFKIKVGRDLQDDLRRCRVLRQEMGDDAFMMIDANQVWDVPQAIEWIRQLAPFRPWFVEEPTSPDDILCHQAIARAIAPIRVATGEMCHNRVMFKQFMQAGGLQVCQLDCCRLGGVNEVLAVMLLAARFGIPVCPHA
;
A
#
# COMPACT_ATOMS: atom_id res chain seq x y z
N TRP A 1 3.65 -7.57 -20.50
CA TRP A 1 2.74 -8.34 -19.64
C TRP A 1 2.25 -9.62 -20.30
N GLN A 2 1.84 -9.61 -21.56
CA GLN A 2 1.39 -10.81 -22.26
C GLN A 2 2.46 -11.94 -22.19
N VAL A 3 3.71 -11.63 -22.53
CA VAL A 3 4.82 -12.59 -22.43
C VAL A 3 4.97 -13.13 -21.02
N VAL A 4 4.97 -12.25 -20.01
CA VAL A 4 5.12 -12.64 -18.59
C VAL A 4 3.99 -13.59 -18.17
N CYS A 5 2.76 -13.34 -18.61
CA CYS A 5 1.61 -14.19 -18.28
C CYS A 5 1.67 -15.59 -18.91
N GLU A 6 2.50 -15.80 -19.93
CA GLU A 6 2.68 -17.09 -20.62
C GLU A 6 3.89 -17.89 -20.13
N MET A 7 4.73 -17.28 -19.28
CA MET A 7 5.91 -17.97 -18.73
C MET A 7 5.51 -19.05 -17.72
N SER A 8 6.28 -20.14 -17.69
CA SER A 8 6.26 -21.05 -16.55
C SER A 8 6.85 -20.40 -15.30
N PRO A 9 6.55 -20.91 -14.08
CA PRO A 9 7.18 -20.42 -12.85
C PRO A 9 8.70 -20.34 -12.92
N GLU A 10 9.34 -21.34 -13.54
CA GLU A 10 10.81 -21.41 -13.70
C GLU A 10 11.32 -20.35 -14.68
N GLN A 11 10.64 -20.19 -15.82
CA GLN A 11 10.97 -19.15 -16.81
C GLN A 11 10.83 -17.75 -16.19
N PHE A 12 9.74 -17.53 -15.44
CA PHE A 12 9.52 -16.28 -14.74
C PHE A 12 10.63 -15.99 -13.72
N ALA A 13 10.95 -16.95 -12.85
CA ALA A 13 12.01 -16.83 -11.86
C ALA A 13 13.37 -16.55 -12.51
N SER A 14 13.66 -17.16 -13.68
CA SER A 14 14.93 -16.93 -14.41
C SER A 14 15.08 -15.49 -14.92
N CYS A 15 14.00 -14.71 -15.03
CA CYS A 15 14.05 -13.30 -15.42
C CYS A 15 14.38 -12.35 -14.25
N ILE A 16 14.46 -12.86 -13.02
CA ILE A 16 14.72 -12.05 -11.82
C ILE A 16 16.18 -12.21 -11.41
N ASP A 17 16.84 -11.09 -11.17
CA ASP A 17 18.16 -11.09 -10.51
C ASP A 17 18.00 -11.22 -9.00
N PHE A 18 18.28 -12.41 -8.45
CA PHE A 18 18.22 -12.69 -7.02
C PHE A 18 19.43 -12.22 -6.23
N ARG A 19 20.38 -11.54 -6.88
CA ARG A 19 21.51 -10.95 -6.17
C ARG A 19 21.00 -10.01 -5.08
N TYR A 20 21.52 -10.17 -3.89
CA TYR A 20 21.13 -9.43 -2.68
C TYR A 20 19.71 -9.75 -2.15
N LEU A 21 19.04 -10.80 -2.67
CA LEU A 21 17.73 -11.24 -2.18
C LEU A 21 17.77 -12.59 -1.47
N THR A 22 18.81 -13.39 -1.67
CA THR A 22 18.84 -14.81 -1.27
C THR A 22 18.72 -15.07 0.23
N ASP A 23 18.95 -14.06 1.05
CA ASP A 23 18.70 -14.07 2.50
C ASP A 23 17.20 -13.92 2.86
N ALA A 24 16.35 -13.50 1.90
CA ALA A 24 14.92 -13.30 2.08
C ALA A 24 14.07 -14.14 1.11
N LEU A 25 14.53 -14.29 -0.13
CA LEU A 25 13.85 -15.00 -1.20
C LEU A 25 14.87 -15.66 -2.14
N THR A 26 14.89 -16.98 -2.19
CA THR A 26 15.71 -17.76 -3.15
C THR A 26 14.96 -18.03 -4.45
N PRO A 27 15.65 -18.35 -5.57
CA PRO A 27 14.98 -18.75 -6.82
C PRO A 27 14.00 -19.93 -6.64
N GLY A 28 14.35 -20.93 -5.85
CA GLY A 28 13.48 -22.07 -5.56
C GLY A 28 12.20 -21.66 -4.85
N GLN A 29 12.31 -20.81 -3.82
CA GLN A 29 11.14 -20.27 -3.11
C GLN A 29 10.26 -19.41 -4.01
N ALA A 30 10.83 -18.66 -4.95
CA ALA A 30 10.06 -17.90 -5.93
C ALA A 30 9.24 -18.83 -6.83
N VAL A 31 9.82 -19.93 -7.30
CA VAL A 31 9.09 -20.96 -8.08
C VAL A 31 7.97 -21.56 -7.24
N GLU A 32 8.24 -21.95 -5.99
CA GLU A 32 7.21 -22.50 -5.08
C GLU A 32 6.03 -21.53 -4.87
N LEU A 33 6.28 -20.24 -4.77
CA LEU A 33 5.22 -19.22 -4.65
C LEU A 33 4.41 -19.07 -5.95
N LEU A 34 5.03 -19.26 -7.11
CA LEU A 34 4.39 -19.10 -8.42
C LEU A 34 3.59 -20.33 -8.85
N GLN A 35 4.02 -21.55 -8.46
CA GLN A 35 3.37 -22.79 -8.88
C GLN A 35 1.86 -22.83 -8.65
N PRO A 36 1.31 -22.45 -7.49
CA PRO A 36 -0.13 -22.42 -7.26
C PRO A 36 -0.87 -21.42 -8.17
N MET A 37 -0.13 -20.40 -8.68
CA MET A 37 -0.69 -19.36 -9.54
C MET A 37 -0.66 -19.71 -11.03
N ALA A 38 -0.01 -20.81 -11.42
CA ALA A 38 0.05 -21.26 -12.83
C ALA A 38 -1.31 -21.72 -13.37
N GLY A 39 -2.17 -22.30 -12.50
CA GLY A 39 -3.54 -22.66 -12.83
C GLY A 39 -4.55 -21.51 -12.71
N GLY A 40 -5.78 -21.72 -13.23
CA GLY A 40 -6.89 -20.79 -13.04
C GLY A 40 -6.75 -19.43 -13.73
N ARG A 41 -5.94 -19.32 -14.78
CA ARG A 41 -5.70 -18.05 -15.49
C ARG A 41 -6.98 -17.52 -16.15
N ALA A 42 -7.75 -18.40 -16.80
CA ALA A 42 -8.97 -17.98 -17.49
C ALA A 42 -9.99 -17.37 -16.51
N GLU A 43 -10.22 -18.04 -15.39
CA GLU A 43 -11.12 -17.57 -14.34
C GLU A 43 -10.68 -16.23 -13.73
N ARG A 44 -9.36 -16.03 -13.54
CA ARG A 44 -8.84 -14.75 -13.07
C ARG A 44 -9.06 -13.63 -14.10
N ILE A 45 -8.88 -13.91 -15.39
CA ILE A 45 -9.12 -12.95 -16.46
C ILE A 45 -10.60 -12.58 -16.50
N GLU A 46 -11.51 -13.56 -16.50
CA GLU A 46 -12.97 -13.33 -16.50
C GLU A 46 -13.39 -12.48 -15.29
N ARG A 47 -12.89 -12.82 -14.09
CA ARG A 47 -13.17 -12.05 -12.88
C ARG A 47 -12.68 -10.62 -12.99
N LEU A 48 -11.46 -10.39 -13.45
CA LEU A 48 -10.91 -9.03 -13.60
C LEU A 48 -11.64 -8.22 -14.66
N GLN A 49 -12.13 -8.87 -15.73
CA GLN A 49 -12.94 -8.20 -16.75
C GLN A 49 -14.34 -7.84 -16.25
N ALA A 50 -14.94 -8.69 -15.41
CA ALA A 50 -16.27 -8.48 -14.86
C ALA A 50 -16.28 -7.48 -13.68
N GLU A 51 -15.33 -7.59 -12.76
CA GLU A 51 -15.33 -6.88 -11.49
C GLU A 51 -14.33 -5.70 -11.45
N GLY A 52 -13.35 -5.67 -12.36
CA GLY A 52 -12.21 -4.77 -12.31
C GLY A 52 -11.20 -5.16 -11.22
N TYR A 53 -10.17 -4.34 -11.05
CA TYR A 53 -9.20 -4.49 -9.97
C TYR A 53 -9.59 -3.56 -8.82
N PRO A 54 -9.65 -4.06 -7.57
CA PRO A 54 -9.97 -3.21 -6.42
C PRO A 54 -8.95 -2.08 -6.27
N SER A 55 -9.43 -0.87 -6.08
CA SER A 55 -8.59 0.30 -5.87
C SER A 55 -9.16 1.23 -4.80
N TYR A 56 -8.34 2.16 -4.33
CA TYR A 56 -8.77 3.25 -3.45
C TYR A 56 -8.88 4.57 -4.22
N THR A 57 -9.53 5.55 -3.61
CA THR A 57 -9.61 6.92 -4.15
C THR A 57 -9.16 7.95 -3.13
N THR A 58 -8.40 8.95 -3.56
CA THR A 58 -8.06 10.17 -2.80
C THR A 58 -8.97 11.35 -3.14
N SER A 59 -9.87 11.20 -4.11
CA SER A 59 -10.65 12.32 -4.65
C SER A 59 -11.50 13.07 -3.62
N ALA A 60 -11.94 12.41 -2.54
CA ALA A 60 -12.66 13.06 -1.44
C ALA A 60 -11.72 13.59 -0.34
N GLY A 61 -10.45 13.23 -0.34
CA GLY A 61 -9.55 13.39 0.81
C GLY A 61 -8.45 14.44 0.66
N TRP A 62 -8.48 15.31 -0.36
CA TRP A 62 -7.45 16.34 -0.53
C TRP A 62 -7.49 17.41 0.57
N LEU A 63 -6.31 17.97 0.87
CA LEU A 63 -6.17 19.10 1.79
C LEU A 63 -6.93 20.33 1.27
N GLY A 64 -7.51 21.13 2.18
CA GLY A 64 -8.17 22.36 1.85
C GLY A 64 -9.63 22.25 1.43
N TYR A 65 -10.20 21.05 1.37
CA TYR A 65 -11.63 20.91 1.12
C TYR A 65 -12.46 21.33 2.34
N SER A 66 -13.57 22.06 2.07
CA SER A 66 -14.62 22.31 3.07
C SER A 66 -15.33 21.00 3.42
N ASP A 67 -16.00 20.97 4.57
CA ASP A 67 -16.81 19.82 4.99
C ASP A 67 -17.87 19.46 3.95
N GLU A 68 -18.52 20.47 3.37
CA GLU A 68 -19.54 20.27 2.36
C GLU A 68 -18.97 19.64 1.09
N ALA A 69 -17.82 20.13 0.60
CA ALA A 69 -17.14 19.55 -0.55
C ALA A 69 -16.71 18.11 -0.30
N LEU A 70 -16.22 17.82 0.92
CA LEU A 70 -15.80 16.47 1.32
C LEU A 70 -17.02 15.54 1.37
N ARG A 71 -18.14 15.96 1.97
CA ARG A 71 -19.41 15.20 2.00
C ARG A 71 -19.92 14.90 0.61
N GLN A 72 -20.02 15.92 -0.23
CA GLN A 72 -20.54 15.76 -1.59
C GLN A 72 -19.68 14.77 -2.39
N LYS A 73 -18.37 14.95 -2.37
CA LYS A 73 -17.44 14.03 -3.08
C LYS A 73 -17.51 12.61 -2.56
N CYS A 74 -17.61 12.43 -1.25
CA CYS A 74 -17.75 11.10 -0.66
C CYS A 74 -19.06 10.43 -1.07
N ALA A 75 -20.17 11.17 -1.06
CA ALA A 75 -21.49 10.69 -1.48
C ALA A 75 -21.46 10.26 -2.96
N ASP A 76 -20.91 11.09 -3.85
CA ASP A 76 -20.77 10.77 -5.28
C ASP A 76 -19.93 9.51 -5.52
N LEU A 77 -18.83 9.34 -4.77
CA LEU A 77 -18.00 8.15 -4.88
C LEU A 77 -18.72 6.90 -4.37
N LYS A 78 -19.46 6.99 -3.28
CA LYS A 78 -20.26 5.87 -2.77
C LYS A 78 -21.32 5.40 -3.78
N THR A 79 -22.01 6.33 -4.46
CA THR A 79 -22.99 5.96 -5.51
C THR A 79 -22.34 5.21 -6.68
N ARG A 80 -21.03 5.39 -6.88
CA ARG A 80 -20.21 4.69 -7.86
C ARG A 80 -19.59 3.39 -7.32
N GLY A 81 -19.95 2.97 -6.10
CA GLY A 81 -19.50 1.71 -5.49
C GLY A 81 -18.12 1.75 -4.82
N TRP A 82 -17.52 2.92 -4.64
CA TRP A 82 -16.24 3.03 -3.93
C TRP A 82 -16.38 2.66 -2.45
N LYS A 83 -15.42 1.83 -1.97
CA LYS A 83 -15.35 1.37 -0.58
C LYS A 83 -14.03 1.71 0.12
N HIS A 84 -13.04 2.21 -0.62
CA HIS A 84 -11.70 2.50 -0.11
C HIS A 84 -11.38 3.97 -0.34
N PHE A 85 -11.21 4.73 0.75
CA PHE A 85 -11.04 6.18 0.72
C PHE A 85 -9.74 6.57 1.41
N LYS A 86 -8.86 7.27 0.70
CA LYS A 86 -7.62 7.81 1.26
C LYS A 86 -7.75 9.32 1.47
N ILE A 87 -7.31 9.81 2.64
CA ILE A 87 -7.34 11.22 3.01
C ILE A 87 -5.92 11.70 3.34
N LYS A 88 -5.55 12.85 2.80
CA LYS A 88 -4.29 13.52 3.11
C LYS A 88 -4.35 14.14 4.50
N VAL A 89 -3.30 13.95 5.29
CA VAL A 89 -3.16 14.45 6.68
C VAL A 89 -1.78 15.07 6.89
N GLY A 90 -1.55 15.66 8.05
CA GLY A 90 -0.20 16.06 8.48
C GLY A 90 0.05 17.56 8.47
N ARG A 91 -0.91 18.39 8.04
CA ARG A 91 -0.75 19.84 8.03
C ARG A 91 -1.19 20.50 9.34
N ASP A 92 -2.34 20.11 9.85
CA ASP A 92 -2.94 20.62 11.09
C ASP A 92 -3.77 19.51 11.72
N LEU A 93 -3.43 19.14 12.96
CA LEU A 93 -4.05 18.01 13.64
C LEU A 93 -5.55 18.22 13.88
N GLN A 94 -5.97 19.44 14.25
CA GLN A 94 -7.40 19.70 14.52
C GLN A 94 -8.21 19.65 13.24
N ASP A 95 -7.65 20.13 12.13
CA ASP A 95 -8.25 20.01 10.81
C ASP A 95 -8.30 18.55 10.34
N ASP A 96 -7.25 17.78 10.56
CA ASP A 96 -7.20 16.36 10.22
C ASP A 96 -8.24 15.55 11.01
N LEU A 97 -8.38 15.79 12.31
CA LEU A 97 -9.41 15.19 13.16
C LEU A 97 -10.82 15.53 12.68
N ARG A 98 -11.06 16.79 12.30
CA ARG A 98 -12.33 17.26 11.75
C ARG A 98 -12.64 16.54 10.43
N ARG A 99 -11.71 16.57 9.47
CA ARG A 99 -11.87 15.98 8.14
C ARG A 99 -12.03 14.46 8.18
N CYS A 100 -11.24 13.77 9.02
CA CYS A 100 -11.38 12.34 9.22
C CYS A 100 -12.73 11.97 9.84
N ARG A 101 -13.27 12.80 10.75
CA ARG A 101 -14.62 12.61 11.31
C ARG A 101 -15.69 12.73 10.24
N VAL A 102 -15.63 13.79 9.44
CA VAL A 102 -16.58 14.00 8.33
C VAL A 102 -16.50 12.84 7.33
N LEU A 103 -15.28 12.48 6.90
CA LEU A 103 -15.13 11.38 5.94
C LEU A 103 -15.66 10.05 6.52
N ARG A 104 -15.36 9.72 7.78
CA ARG A 104 -15.83 8.48 8.41
C ARG A 104 -17.37 8.46 8.54
N GLN A 105 -18.00 9.57 8.88
CA GLN A 105 -19.45 9.69 8.92
C GLN A 105 -20.10 9.43 7.56
N GLU A 106 -19.53 10.00 6.50
CA GLU A 106 -20.08 9.87 5.15
C GLU A 106 -19.82 8.50 4.51
N MET A 107 -18.61 7.95 4.67
CA MET A 107 -18.27 6.66 4.07
C MET A 107 -18.94 5.48 4.80
N GLY A 108 -19.23 5.63 6.09
CA GLY A 108 -19.81 4.57 6.92
C GLY A 108 -18.74 3.63 7.50
N ASP A 109 -19.19 2.67 8.33
CA ASP A 109 -18.30 1.78 9.07
C ASP A 109 -17.73 0.63 8.25
N ASP A 110 -18.43 0.22 7.19
CA ASP A 110 -18.04 -0.89 6.32
C ASP A 110 -16.99 -0.52 5.26
N ALA A 111 -16.70 0.78 5.11
CA ALA A 111 -15.71 1.26 4.17
C ALA A 111 -14.33 1.42 4.83
N PHE A 112 -13.29 1.24 4.04
CA PHE A 112 -11.89 1.35 4.47
C PHE A 112 -11.40 2.80 4.33
N MET A 113 -10.88 3.33 5.44
CA MET A 113 -10.19 4.62 5.45
C MET A 113 -8.69 4.40 5.45
N MET A 114 -7.96 5.15 4.65
CA MET A 114 -6.51 5.25 4.70
C MET A 114 -6.12 6.71 4.92
N ILE A 115 -5.04 6.93 5.64
CA ILE A 115 -4.48 8.27 5.84
C ILE A 115 -3.10 8.34 5.19
N ASP A 116 -2.76 9.47 4.61
CA ASP A 116 -1.51 9.68 3.88
C ASP A 116 -0.87 10.99 4.35
N ALA A 117 0.29 10.86 4.99
CA ALA A 117 1.02 11.97 5.59
C ALA A 117 2.07 12.58 4.65
N ASN A 118 2.37 11.94 3.52
CA ASN A 118 3.38 12.44 2.57
C ASN A 118 4.68 12.90 3.24
N GLN A 119 5.23 12.08 4.14
CA GLN A 119 6.58 12.22 4.72
C GLN A 119 6.76 13.41 5.68
N VAL A 120 5.68 14.03 6.18
CA VAL A 120 5.78 15.32 6.89
C VAL A 120 6.20 15.20 8.36
N TRP A 121 6.14 14.01 8.97
CA TRP A 121 6.38 13.85 10.41
C TRP A 121 7.76 13.29 10.73
N ASP A 122 8.28 13.66 11.86
CA ASP A 122 9.28 12.89 12.59
C ASP A 122 8.59 11.73 13.37
N VAL A 123 9.38 10.83 13.96
CA VAL A 123 8.85 9.64 14.63
C VAL A 123 7.94 9.97 15.83
N PRO A 124 8.31 10.84 16.77
CA PRO A 124 7.44 11.21 17.88
C PRO A 124 6.12 11.82 17.43
N GLN A 125 6.17 12.74 16.49
CA GLN A 125 5.00 13.42 15.94
C GLN A 125 4.10 12.44 15.20
N ALA A 126 4.65 11.56 14.35
CA ALA A 126 3.90 10.52 13.66
C ALA A 126 3.10 9.65 14.64
N ILE A 127 3.77 9.16 15.69
CA ILE A 127 3.13 8.30 16.71
C ILE A 127 2.01 9.03 17.43
N GLU A 128 2.25 10.27 17.83
CA GLU A 128 1.26 11.10 18.54
C GLU A 128 0.03 11.35 17.65
N TRP A 129 0.23 11.82 16.41
CA TRP A 129 -0.86 12.16 15.52
C TRP A 129 -1.68 10.94 15.09
N ILE A 130 -1.02 9.85 14.73
CA ILE A 130 -1.71 8.61 14.33
C ILE A 130 -2.55 8.06 15.49
N ARG A 131 -2.07 8.12 16.74
CA ARG A 131 -2.85 7.73 17.93
C ARG A 131 -4.11 8.57 18.09
N GLN A 132 -4.07 9.86 17.82
CA GLN A 132 -5.25 10.73 17.86
C GLN A 132 -6.21 10.45 16.69
N LEU A 133 -5.70 10.00 15.53
CA LEU A 133 -6.50 9.59 14.37
C LEU A 133 -7.02 8.14 14.49
N ALA A 134 -6.51 7.34 15.41
CA ALA A 134 -6.89 5.93 15.59
C ALA A 134 -8.41 5.69 15.80
N PRO A 135 -9.19 6.56 16.50
CA PRO A 135 -10.64 6.39 16.63
C PRO A 135 -11.40 6.34 15.29
N PHE A 136 -10.82 6.88 14.21
CA PHE A 136 -11.40 6.78 12.87
C PHE A 136 -11.06 5.46 12.17
N ARG A 137 -10.33 4.57 12.82
CA ARG A 137 -9.97 3.22 12.34
C ARG A 137 -9.33 3.23 10.95
N PRO A 138 -8.22 3.98 10.74
CA PRO A 138 -7.50 3.89 9.48
C PRO A 138 -6.94 2.47 9.32
N TRP A 139 -7.08 1.92 8.11
CA TRP A 139 -6.51 0.61 7.77
C TRP A 139 -5.00 0.67 7.68
N PHE A 140 -4.48 1.77 7.12
CA PHE A 140 -3.05 2.08 7.14
C PHE A 140 -2.79 3.59 7.16
N VAL A 141 -1.58 3.95 7.59
CA VAL A 141 -0.96 5.25 7.33
C VAL A 141 0.11 5.10 6.26
N GLU A 142 0.05 5.95 5.24
CA GLU A 142 0.99 6.00 4.13
C GLU A 142 2.05 7.06 4.40
N GLU A 143 3.32 6.68 4.17
CA GLU A 143 4.51 7.53 4.31
C GLU A 143 4.49 8.46 5.53
N PRO A 144 4.46 7.92 6.75
CA PRO A 144 4.40 8.78 7.96
C PRO A 144 5.66 9.62 8.15
N THR A 145 6.82 9.18 7.65
CA THR A 145 8.11 9.83 7.79
C THR A 145 8.94 9.66 6.52
N SER A 146 10.21 10.07 6.54
CA SER A 146 11.12 9.95 5.39
C SER A 146 11.08 8.56 4.75
N PRO A 147 10.87 8.45 3.44
CA PRO A 147 10.76 7.17 2.74
C PRO A 147 12.06 6.36 2.73
N ASP A 148 13.19 6.99 3.04
CA ASP A 148 14.50 6.32 3.11
C ASP A 148 14.83 5.80 4.51
N ASP A 149 14.01 6.13 5.54
CA ASP A 149 14.29 5.77 6.93
C ASP A 149 13.53 4.52 7.38
N ILE A 150 14.13 3.37 7.11
CA ILE A 150 13.57 2.05 7.44
C ILE A 150 13.36 1.87 8.95
N LEU A 151 14.31 2.33 9.77
CA LEU A 151 14.25 2.16 11.22
C LEU A 151 13.18 3.06 11.86
N CYS A 152 12.99 4.26 11.34
CA CYS A 152 11.91 5.14 11.77
C CYS A 152 10.54 4.55 11.40
N HIS A 153 10.37 4.01 10.20
CA HIS A 153 9.15 3.28 9.83
C HIS A 153 8.88 2.09 10.75
N GLN A 154 9.93 1.30 11.08
CA GLN A 154 9.81 0.19 12.05
C GLN A 154 9.35 0.66 13.42
N ALA A 155 9.93 1.75 13.93
CA ALA A 155 9.58 2.32 15.23
C ALA A 155 8.12 2.79 15.26
N ILE A 156 7.68 3.49 14.22
CA ILE A 156 6.30 3.94 14.07
C ILE A 156 5.37 2.72 14.00
N ALA A 157 5.64 1.75 13.12
CA ALA A 157 4.82 0.57 12.94
C ALA A 157 4.55 -0.19 14.26
N ARG A 158 5.59 -0.35 15.06
CA ARG A 158 5.47 -0.98 16.40
C ARG A 158 4.60 -0.19 17.36
N ALA A 159 4.70 1.14 17.32
CA ALA A 159 4.04 2.02 18.27
C ALA A 159 2.55 2.27 17.98
N ILE A 160 2.13 2.10 16.71
CA ILE A 160 0.76 2.38 16.26
C ILE A 160 -0.08 1.15 15.98
N ALA A 161 0.46 -0.05 16.19
CA ALA A 161 -0.31 -1.27 15.97
C ALA A 161 -1.68 -1.23 16.71
N PRO A 162 -2.77 -1.67 16.08
CA PRO A 162 -2.86 -2.49 14.86
C PRO A 162 -2.94 -1.70 13.53
N ILE A 163 -2.83 -0.38 13.55
CA ILE A 163 -2.79 0.42 12.31
C ILE A 163 -1.49 0.06 11.57
N ARG A 164 -1.61 -0.21 10.28
CA ARG A 164 -0.49 -0.62 9.42
C ARG A 164 0.27 0.59 8.90
N VAL A 165 1.55 0.42 8.62
CA VAL A 165 2.34 1.37 7.83
C VAL A 165 2.37 0.92 6.38
N ALA A 166 2.04 1.82 5.47
CA ALA A 166 2.17 1.64 4.03
C ALA A 166 3.26 2.56 3.50
N THR A 167 4.13 2.04 2.66
CA THR A 167 5.17 2.82 1.97
C THR A 167 5.66 2.06 0.74
N GLY A 168 6.41 2.76 -0.13
CA GLY A 168 7.02 2.15 -1.28
C GLY A 168 6.97 2.98 -2.55
N GLU A 169 6.14 4.01 -2.65
CA GLU A 169 6.06 4.86 -3.85
C GLU A 169 7.39 5.55 -4.18
N MET A 170 8.22 5.79 -3.17
CA MET A 170 9.56 6.38 -3.32
C MET A 170 10.68 5.34 -3.35
N CYS A 171 10.40 4.06 -3.05
CA CYS A 171 11.41 3.00 -3.07
C CYS A 171 11.79 2.64 -4.51
N HIS A 172 13.07 2.65 -4.82
CA HIS A 172 13.56 2.56 -6.19
C HIS A 172 14.21 1.22 -6.57
N ASN A 173 14.31 0.25 -5.64
CA ASN A 173 14.84 -1.07 -5.94
C ASN A 173 14.38 -2.16 -4.96
N ARG A 174 14.47 -3.42 -5.40
CA ARG A 174 14.09 -4.61 -4.63
C ARG A 174 14.81 -4.78 -3.30
N VAL A 175 16.05 -4.29 -3.17
CA VAL A 175 16.84 -4.44 -1.93
C VAL A 175 16.27 -3.55 -0.83
N MET A 176 15.85 -2.33 -1.17
CA MET A 176 15.20 -1.42 -0.23
C MET A 176 13.87 -2.01 0.28
N PHE A 177 13.04 -2.54 -0.61
CA PHE A 177 11.82 -3.25 -0.22
C PHE A 177 12.09 -4.46 0.68
N LYS A 178 13.11 -5.27 0.35
CA LYS A 178 13.54 -6.38 1.19
C LYS A 178 13.86 -5.91 2.62
N GLN A 179 14.63 -4.85 2.75
CA GLN A 179 15.02 -4.30 4.06
C GLN A 179 13.83 -3.78 4.85
N PHE A 180 12.90 -3.07 4.22
CA PHE A 180 11.65 -2.64 4.84
C PHE A 180 10.83 -3.82 5.38
N MET A 181 10.68 -4.86 4.57
CA MET A 181 9.93 -6.06 4.93
C MET A 181 10.62 -6.84 6.06
N GLN A 182 11.93 -7.04 5.99
CA GLN A 182 12.72 -7.70 7.03
C GLN A 182 12.69 -6.95 8.36
N ALA A 183 12.76 -5.62 8.31
CA ALA A 183 12.67 -4.78 9.50
C ALA A 183 11.25 -4.73 10.10
N GLY A 184 10.20 -5.07 9.33
CA GLY A 184 8.81 -4.88 9.73
C GLY A 184 8.39 -3.41 9.71
N GLY A 185 9.04 -2.59 8.92
CA GLY A 185 8.72 -1.18 8.71
C GLY A 185 7.62 -0.93 7.67
N LEU A 186 7.19 -1.98 6.97
CA LEU A 186 6.20 -1.94 5.91
C LEU A 186 5.21 -3.11 6.10
N GLN A 187 3.93 -2.82 6.25
CA GLN A 187 2.85 -3.81 6.37
C GLN A 187 1.86 -3.76 5.21
N VAL A 188 1.94 -2.74 4.36
CA VAL A 188 1.26 -2.64 3.06
C VAL A 188 2.27 -2.14 2.04
N CYS A 189 2.53 -2.92 1.00
CA CYS A 189 3.53 -2.61 -0.01
C CYS A 189 2.92 -1.73 -1.12
N GLN A 190 3.40 -0.49 -1.23
CA GLN A 190 2.94 0.48 -2.23
C GLN A 190 4.01 0.69 -3.30
N LEU A 191 4.41 -0.40 -3.95
CA LEU A 191 5.34 -0.28 -5.08
C LEU A 191 4.77 0.62 -6.19
N ASP A 192 5.65 1.36 -6.86
CA ASP A 192 5.32 2.18 -8.02
C ASP A 192 6.13 1.70 -9.24
N CYS A 193 5.45 1.34 -10.32
CA CYS A 193 6.10 0.82 -11.53
C CYS A 193 6.90 1.89 -12.29
N CYS A 194 6.68 3.18 -12.02
CA CYS A 194 7.46 4.27 -12.58
C CYS A 194 8.74 4.56 -11.77
N ARG A 195 8.82 4.09 -10.52
CA ARG A 195 10.02 4.21 -9.67
C ARG A 195 10.94 3.01 -9.80
N LEU A 196 10.37 1.83 -9.94
CA LEU A 196 11.14 0.60 -10.09
C LEU A 196 11.75 0.47 -11.49
N GLY A 197 12.91 -0.17 -11.57
CA GLY A 197 13.72 -0.29 -12.79
C GLY A 197 13.12 -1.21 -13.88
N GLY A 198 11.82 -1.42 -13.89
CA GLY A 198 11.12 -2.21 -14.90
C GLY A 198 10.36 -3.41 -14.34
N VAL A 199 9.80 -4.21 -15.24
CA VAL A 199 8.92 -5.35 -14.90
C VAL A 199 9.61 -6.33 -13.96
N ASN A 200 10.89 -6.62 -14.15
CA ASN A 200 11.66 -7.56 -13.33
C ASN A 200 11.75 -7.12 -11.86
N GLU A 201 11.99 -5.81 -11.63
CA GLU A 201 12.01 -5.25 -10.27
C GLU A 201 10.63 -5.30 -9.62
N VAL A 202 9.57 -4.94 -10.36
CA VAL A 202 8.18 -5.01 -9.90
C VAL A 202 7.85 -6.43 -9.45
N LEU A 203 8.17 -7.42 -10.28
CA LEU A 203 7.88 -8.83 -10.00
C LEU A 203 8.69 -9.36 -8.82
N ALA A 204 9.95 -8.96 -8.68
CA ALA A 204 10.79 -9.30 -7.53
C ALA A 204 10.19 -8.76 -6.22
N VAL A 205 9.72 -7.51 -6.23
CA VAL A 205 9.06 -6.90 -5.06
C VAL A 205 7.74 -7.58 -4.72
N MET A 206 6.92 -7.93 -5.73
CA MET A 206 5.68 -8.67 -5.51
C MET A 206 5.92 -10.05 -4.90
N LEU A 207 6.95 -10.77 -5.35
CA LEU A 207 7.34 -12.07 -4.78
C LEU A 207 7.88 -11.93 -3.35
N LEU A 208 8.66 -10.88 -3.06
CA LEU A 208 9.07 -10.57 -1.68
C LEU A 208 7.84 -10.31 -0.81
N ALA A 209 6.92 -9.46 -1.25
CA ALA A 209 5.69 -9.19 -0.50
C ALA A 209 4.89 -10.48 -0.23
N ALA A 210 4.73 -11.34 -1.23
CA ALA A 210 4.09 -12.65 -1.06
C ALA A 210 4.85 -13.54 -0.05
N ARG A 211 6.19 -13.55 -0.09
CA ARG A 211 7.03 -14.32 0.84
C ARG A 211 6.87 -13.87 2.29
N PHE A 212 6.68 -12.57 2.52
CA PHE A 212 6.47 -11.99 3.85
C PHE A 212 4.99 -11.91 4.26
N GLY A 213 4.06 -12.35 3.40
CA GLY A 213 2.62 -12.26 3.67
C GLY A 213 2.09 -10.81 3.71
N ILE A 214 2.74 -9.89 3.01
CA ILE A 214 2.42 -8.47 2.98
C ILE A 214 1.52 -8.18 1.78
N PRO A 215 0.33 -7.58 1.98
CA PRO A 215 -0.53 -7.19 0.87
C PRO A 215 0.11 -6.10 0.01
N VAL A 216 -0.12 -6.18 -1.30
CA VAL A 216 0.34 -5.19 -2.27
C VAL A 216 -0.82 -4.27 -2.65
N CYS A 217 -0.59 -2.97 -2.51
CA CYS A 217 -1.51 -1.90 -2.90
C CYS A 217 -0.72 -0.88 -3.72
N PRO A 218 -0.53 -1.09 -5.03
CA PRO A 218 0.36 -0.27 -5.84
C PRO A 218 0.00 1.21 -5.80
N HIS A 219 1.02 2.06 -5.82
CA HIS A 219 0.88 3.48 -6.10
C HIS A 219 0.70 3.69 -7.62
N ALA A 220 -0.16 4.68 -8.01
CA ALA A 220 -0.41 5.06 -9.40
C ALA A 220 -0.76 6.55 -9.50
#